data_345b35523e3c91bd3021e759aa49a4e2
#
_entry.id   345b35523e3c91bd3021e759aa49a4e2
#
_cell.length_a   1.000
_cell.length_b   1.000
_cell.length_c   1.000
_cell.angle_alpha   90.00
_cell.angle_beta   90.00
_cell.angle_gamma   90.00
#
_symmetry.space_group_name_H-M   'P 1'
#
loop_
_entity.id
_entity.type
_entity.pdbx_description
1 polymer ?
#
loop_
_entity_poly.entity_id
_entity_poly.type
_entity_poly.pdbx_seq_one_letter_code
_entity_poly.pdbx_strand_id
1 'polypeptide(L)' 'MKVEDIVKFRSSIANMSLEELEAKRGELQDQLSKMILDSDVVMQIAIVEARIKEKGE' A
#
# COMPACT_ATOMS: atom_id res chain seq x y z
N MET A 1 -8.66 8.15 5.55
CA MET A 1 -8.65 8.05 4.08
C MET A 1 -10.07 7.95 3.57
N LYS A 2 -10.43 8.73 2.56
CA LYS A 2 -11.79 8.69 2.01
C LYS A 2 -11.94 7.48 1.09
N VAL A 3 -13.17 7.02 0.89
CA VAL A 3 -13.46 5.88 0.01
C VAL A 3 -12.91 6.12 -1.40
N GLU A 4 -13.05 7.33 -1.90
CA GLU A 4 -12.52 7.69 -3.23
C GLU A 4 -11.02 7.52 -3.30
N ASP A 5 -10.31 7.91 -2.25
CA ASP A 5 -8.86 7.80 -2.19
C ASP A 5 -8.44 6.33 -2.13
N ILE A 6 -9.18 5.52 -1.39
CA ILE A 6 -8.93 4.07 -1.30
C ILE A 6 -9.08 3.43 -2.69
N VAL A 7 -10.15 3.76 -3.40
CA VAL A 7 -10.41 3.23 -4.73
C VAL A 7 -9.30 3.63 -5.71
N LYS A 8 -8.91 4.90 -5.68
CA LYS A 8 -7.83 5.40 -6.53
C LYS A 8 -6.51 4.71 -6.23
N PHE A 9 -6.19 4.54 -4.96
CA PHE A 9 -4.96 3.88 -4.54
C PHE A 9 -4.95 2.42 -4.99
N ARG A 10 -6.03 1.70 -4.76
CA ARG A 10 -6.15 0.31 -5.20
C ARG A 10 -6.01 0.18 -6.71
N SER A 11 -6.61 1.11 -7.46
CA SER A 11 -6.49 1.13 -8.92
C SER A 11 -5.04 1.37 -9.35
N SER A 12 -4.32 2.24 -8.63
CA SER A 12 -2.94 2.56 -8.99
C SER A 12 -1.99 1.37 -8.80
N ILE A 13 -2.31 0.48 -7.87
CA ILE A 13 -1.47 -0.70 -7.62
C ILE A 13 -1.99 -1.97 -8.30
N ALA A 14 -3.16 -1.91 -8.94
CA ALA A 14 -3.81 -3.09 -9.51
C ALA A 14 -2.96 -3.79 -10.57
N ASN A 15 -2.19 -3.02 -11.34
CA ASN A 15 -1.35 -3.54 -12.42
C ASN A 15 0.12 -3.71 -12.03
N MET A 16 0.46 -3.46 -10.77
CA MET A 16 1.82 -3.62 -10.30
C MET A 16 2.20 -5.10 -10.18
N SER A 17 3.44 -5.42 -10.51
CA SER A 17 3.98 -6.75 -10.29
C SER A 17 4.21 -6.96 -8.79
N LEU A 18 4.41 -8.22 -8.39
CA LEU A 18 4.72 -8.55 -7.00
C LEU A 18 5.94 -7.77 -6.51
N GLU A 19 6.97 -7.68 -7.34
CA GLU A 19 8.19 -6.96 -7.03
C GLU A 19 7.93 -5.47 -6.79
N GLU A 20 7.12 -4.85 -7.65
CA GLU A 20 6.74 -3.45 -7.50
C GLU A 20 5.91 -3.21 -6.23
N LEU A 21 5.01 -4.13 -5.92
CA LEU A 21 4.20 -4.05 -4.71
C LEU A 21 5.05 -4.13 -3.45
N GLU A 22 6.03 -5.03 -3.44
CA GLU A 22 6.96 -5.15 -2.31
C GLU A 22 7.79 -3.88 -2.14
N ALA A 23 8.24 -3.29 -3.23
CA ALA A 23 8.97 -2.02 -3.20
C ALA A 23 8.07 -0.90 -2.65
N LYS A 24 6.81 -0.85 -3.08
CA LYS A 24 5.85 0.15 -2.60
C LYS A 24 5.61 -0.01 -1.10
N ARG A 25 5.44 -1.23 -0.64
CA ARG A 25 5.27 -1.50 0.78
C ARG A 25 6.47 -1.00 1.58
N GLY A 26 7.68 -1.27 1.09
CA GLY A 26 8.90 -0.81 1.74
C GLY A 26 8.96 0.71 1.85
N GLU A 27 8.58 1.42 0.79
CA GLU A 27 8.52 2.89 0.81
C GLU A 27 7.54 3.39 1.86
N LEU A 28 6.36 2.79 1.92
CA LEU A 28 5.32 3.19 2.88
C LEU A 28 5.75 2.92 4.31
N GLN A 29 6.40 1.78 4.55
CA GLN A 29 6.92 1.44 5.88
C GLN A 29 8.02 2.42 6.30
N ASP A 30 8.86 2.83 5.36
CA ASP A 30 9.90 3.82 5.63
C ASP A 30 9.29 5.17 6.01
N GLN A 31 8.25 5.59 5.29
CA GLN A 31 7.52 6.81 5.63
C GLN A 31 6.92 6.73 7.04
N LEU A 32 6.33 5.60 7.37
CA LEU A 32 5.72 5.40 8.68
C LEU A 32 6.75 5.46 9.80
N SER A 33 7.97 4.98 9.57
CA SER A 33 9.02 5.00 10.56
C SER A 33 9.56 6.41 10.80
N LYS A 34 9.44 7.30 9.81
CA LYS A 34 9.90 8.69 9.92
C LYS A 34 8.84 9.64 10.45
N MET A 35 7.58 9.25 10.35
CA MET A 35 6.44 10.08 10.74
C MET A 35 5.78 9.54 11.98
N ILE A 36 5.21 10.43 12.78
CA ILE A 36 4.36 10.04 13.90
C ILE A 36 3.08 9.46 13.27
N LEU A 37 2.76 8.25 13.61
CA LEU A 37 1.64 7.44 13.17
C LEU A 37 0.65 8.14 12.23
N ASP A 38 0.77 7.87 10.94
CA ASP A 38 -0.15 8.38 9.92
C ASP A 38 -1.13 7.27 9.54
N SER A 39 -2.41 7.45 9.88
CA SER A 39 -3.42 6.43 9.63
C SER A 39 -3.61 6.15 8.13
N ASP A 40 -3.40 7.15 7.27
CA ASP A 40 -3.50 6.96 5.83
C ASP A 40 -2.39 6.05 5.32
N VAL A 41 -1.17 6.24 5.82
CA VAL A 41 -0.04 5.39 5.45
C VAL A 41 -0.27 3.95 5.93
N VAL A 42 -0.78 3.79 7.16
CA VAL A 42 -1.12 2.46 7.69
C VAL A 42 -2.16 1.77 6.79
N MET A 43 -3.18 2.51 6.37
CA MET A 43 -4.20 1.97 5.49
C MET A 43 -3.62 1.56 4.14
N GLN A 44 -2.76 2.38 3.58
CA GLN A 44 -2.11 2.09 2.30
C GLN A 44 -1.24 0.83 2.40
N ILE A 45 -0.50 0.67 3.49
CA ILE A 45 0.30 -0.53 3.72
C ILE A 45 -0.59 -1.77 3.75
N ALA A 46 -1.72 -1.70 4.46
CA ALA A 46 -2.66 -2.81 4.54
C ALA A 46 -3.20 -3.19 3.16
N ILE A 47 -3.54 -2.20 2.33
CA ILE A 47 -4.04 -2.44 0.98
C ILE A 47 -2.97 -3.11 0.11
N VAL A 48 -1.74 -2.61 0.18
CA VAL A 48 -0.62 -3.19 -0.59
C VAL A 48 -0.34 -4.62 -0.16
N GLU A 49 -0.32 -4.87 1.16
CA GLU A 49 -0.08 -6.21 1.69
C GLU A 49 -1.16 -7.20 1.26
N ALA A 50 -2.42 -6.77 1.25
CA ALA A 50 -3.52 -7.61 0.78
C ALA A 50 -3.33 -7.98 -0.69
N ARG A 51 -2.88 -7.05 -1.51
CA ARG A 51 -2.64 -7.30 -2.93
C ARG A 51 -1.44 -8.22 -3.14
N ILE A 52 -0.39 -8.05 -2.35
CA ILE A 52 0.78 -8.93 -2.39
C ILE A 52 0.36 -10.37 -2.09
N LYS A 53 -0.46 -10.55 -1.06
CA LYS A 53 -0.96 -11.86 -0.68
C LYS A 53 -1.77 -12.51 -1.80
N GLU A 54 -2.64 -11.74 -2.44
CA GLU A 54 -3.43 -12.24 -3.57
C GLU A 54 -2.55 -12.70 -4.73
N LYS A 55 -1.51 -11.95 -5.04
CA LYS A 55 -0.62 -12.29 -6.15
C LYS A 55 0.37 -13.39 -5.79
N GLY A 56 0.72 -13.48 -4.53
CA GLY A 56 1.68 -14.47 -4.05
C GLY A 56 1.11 -15.87 -3.91
N GLU A 57 -0.19 -15.98 -3.95
CA GLU A 57 -0.90 -17.26 -3.94
C GLU A 57 -1.20 -17.68 -5.39
#